data_c4bc66667e1f1ef3859ad1e9f143c8e5
#
_entry.id   c4bc66667e1f1ef3859ad1e9f143c8e5
#
_cell.length_a   1.000
_cell.length_b   1.000
_cell.length_c   1.000
_cell.angle_alpha   90.00
_cell.angle_beta   90.00
_cell.angle_gamma   90.00
#
_symmetry.space_group_name_H-M   'P 1'
#
loop_
_entity.id
_entity.type
_entity.pdbx_description
1 polymer ?
#
loop_
_entity_poly.entity_id
_entity_poly.type
_entity_poly.pdbx_seq_one_letter_code
_entity_poly.pdbx_strand_id
1 'polypeptide(L)'
;MNFAKFQQLVEHRTGFRTMENPTASGEYFSDSCGDLYTFFLKVGPGDVIEDVTYFTTGCGFGTATCSLLVELAKGKTIDQALAITDADIEAALDGYPEKKKDYPERSRFALQAAVEDYRAKRAAGQITDAMLEEARATVAAAAAAADRRGNGTTEEDAKAGPKVLEDAGMLTIKLH
;
A
#
# COMPACT_ATOMS: atom_id res chain seq x y z
N MET A 1 21.66 3.82 6.71
CA MET A 1 20.51 3.09 6.14
C MET A 1 20.57 1.62 6.51
N ASN A 2 19.50 1.07 7.01
CA ASN A 2 19.38 -0.34 7.36
C ASN A 2 19.09 -1.18 6.09
N PHE A 3 20.12 -1.75 5.49
CA PHE A 3 20.02 -2.51 4.24
C PHE A 3 19.18 -3.78 4.37
N ALA A 4 19.20 -4.47 5.51
CA ALA A 4 18.40 -5.68 5.73
C ALA A 4 16.90 -5.33 5.72
N LYS A 5 16.51 -4.27 6.43
CA LYS A 5 15.13 -3.77 6.42
C LYS A 5 14.71 -3.27 5.04
N PHE A 6 15.59 -2.54 4.35
CA PHE A 6 15.34 -2.10 2.97
C PHE A 6 15.07 -3.27 2.04
N GLN A 7 15.92 -4.30 2.06
CA GLN A 7 15.76 -5.50 1.24
C GLN A 7 14.42 -6.20 1.54
N GLN A 8 14.10 -6.37 2.82
CA GLN A 8 12.84 -6.95 3.26
C GLN A 8 11.61 -6.18 2.72
N LEU A 9 11.62 -4.85 2.80
CA LEU A 9 10.54 -3.99 2.28
C LEU A 9 10.38 -4.11 0.76
N VAL A 10 11.48 -4.22 0.02
CA VAL A 10 11.46 -4.41 -1.45
C VAL A 10 10.98 -5.80 -1.84
N GLU A 11 11.35 -6.84 -1.09
CA GLU A 11 10.96 -8.23 -1.38
C GLU A 11 9.50 -8.50 -1.02
N HIS A 12 9.07 -8.13 0.19
CA HIS A 12 7.70 -8.38 0.66
C HIS A 12 6.67 -7.41 0.06
N ARG A 13 7.08 -6.20 -0.31
CA ARG A 13 6.21 -5.18 -0.90
C ARG A 13 4.90 -5.00 -0.13
N THR A 14 4.99 -4.86 1.20
CA THR A 14 3.82 -4.74 2.07
C THR A 14 2.86 -3.67 1.56
N GLY A 15 1.63 -4.07 1.24
CA GLY A 15 0.61 -3.17 0.71
C GLY A 15 0.71 -2.84 -0.78
N PHE A 16 1.64 -3.40 -1.54
CA PHE A 16 1.75 -3.17 -2.99
C PHE A 16 0.62 -3.88 -3.74
N ARG A 17 -0.49 -3.22 -3.85
CA ARG A 17 -1.67 -3.63 -4.63
C ARG A 17 -2.64 -2.47 -4.81
N THR A 18 -3.47 -2.51 -5.83
CA THR A 18 -4.66 -1.66 -5.91
C THR A 18 -5.70 -2.14 -4.88
N MET A 19 -6.57 -1.24 -4.45
CA MET A 19 -7.66 -1.55 -3.52
C MET A 19 -8.99 -1.41 -4.23
N GLU A 20 -9.85 -2.43 -4.13
CA GLU A 20 -11.22 -2.31 -4.60
C GLU A 20 -12.05 -1.42 -3.66
N ASN A 21 -12.79 -0.48 -4.24
CA ASN A 21 -13.66 0.44 -3.51
C ASN A 21 -12.96 1.13 -2.31
N PRO A 22 -11.84 1.83 -2.53
CA PRO A 22 -11.21 2.57 -1.44
C PRO A 22 -12.14 3.67 -0.93
N THR A 23 -12.04 4.01 0.35
CA THR A 23 -12.75 5.16 0.92
C THR A 23 -12.20 6.45 0.32
N ALA A 24 -10.89 6.48 0.09
CA ALA A 24 -10.19 7.59 -0.54
C ALA A 24 -8.94 7.10 -1.27
N SER A 25 -8.46 7.88 -2.22
CA SER A 25 -7.20 7.63 -2.92
C SER A 25 -6.50 8.94 -3.28
N GLY A 26 -5.19 8.89 -3.42
CA GLY A 26 -4.41 10.05 -3.82
C GLY A 26 -3.18 9.65 -4.60
N GLU A 27 -2.77 10.54 -5.48
CA GLU A 27 -1.64 10.33 -6.39
C GLU A 27 -0.64 11.47 -6.30
N TYR A 28 0.60 11.13 -6.49
CA TYR A 28 1.69 12.08 -6.70
C TYR A 28 2.57 11.59 -7.85
N PHE A 29 2.77 12.46 -8.84
CA PHE A 29 3.69 12.21 -9.94
C PHE A 29 4.96 13.03 -9.73
N SER A 30 6.10 12.36 -9.80
CA SER A 30 7.41 13.00 -9.67
C SER A 30 7.98 13.34 -11.03
N ASP A 31 7.95 14.60 -11.43
CA ASP A 31 8.49 15.07 -12.72
C ASP A 31 9.99 14.78 -12.86
N SER A 32 10.73 14.73 -11.76
CA SER A 32 12.18 14.55 -11.76
C SER A 32 12.65 13.14 -12.13
N CYS A 33 11.82 12.11 -11.89
CA CYS A 33 12.14 10.72 -12.22
C CYS A 33 11.06 10.01 -13.05
N GLY A 34 9.91 10.65 -13.29
CA GLY A 34 8.79 10.07 -14.03
C GLY A 34 8.04 8.99 -13.25
N ASP A 35 8.21 8.92 -11.94
CA ASP A 35 7.58 7.92 -11.09
C ASP A 35 6.20 8.37 -10.61
N LEU A 36 5.23 7.47 -10.67
CA LEU A 36 3.91 7.63 -10.08
C LEU A 36 3.85 6.92 -8.72
N TYR A 37 3.22 7.58 -7.76
CA TYR A 37 2.89 7.05 -6.44
C TYR A 37 1.39 7.21 -6.21
N THR A 38 0.70 6.14 -5.87
CA THR A 38 -0.74 6.15 -5.57
C THR A 38 -0.96 5.46 -4.23
N PHE A 39 -1.70 6.10 -3.32
CA PHE A 39 -2.17 5.46 -2.09
C PHE A 39 -3.68 5.30 -2.11
N PHE A 40 -4.13 4.18 -1.57
CA PHE A 40 -5.53 3.84 -1.39
C PHE A 40 -5.80 3.62 0.10
N LEU A 41 -6.84 4.25 0.63
CA LEU A 41 -7.20 4.18 2.03
C LEU A 41 -8.57 3.50 2.21
N LYS A 42 -8.65 2.62 3.18
CA LYS A 42 -9.90 2.14 3.76
C LYS A 42 -10.01 2.75 5.14
N VAL A 43 -10.92 3.70 5.31
CA VAL A 43 -11.10 4.43 6.57
C VAL A 43 -12.34 3.92 7.27
N GLY A 44 -12.23 3.61 8.54
CA GLY A 44 -13.28 3.16 9.41
C GLY A 44 -13.74 4.24 10.41
N PRO A 45 -14.60 3.87 11.36
CA PRO A 45 -15.11 4.76 12.38
C PRO A 45 -14.00 5.45 13.19
N GLY A 46 -14.23 6.69 13.59
CA GLY A 46 -13.24 7.51 14.27
C GLY A 46 -12.10 7.95 13.36
N ASP A 47 -12.34 7.95 12.04
CA ASP A 47 -11.36 8.33 11.01
C ASP A 47 -10.07 7.49 11.07
N VAL A 48 -10.17 6.22 11.51
CA VAL A 48 -9.04 5.29 11.62
C VAL A 48 -8.78 4.63 10.26
N ILE A 49 -7.54 4.59 9.83
CA ILE A 49 -7.09 3.87 8.63
C ILE A 49 -7.07 2.37 8.95
N GLU A 50 -8.12 1.67 8.55
CA GLU A 50 -8.26 0.22 8.74
C GLU A 50 -7.36 -0.59 7.79
N ASP A 51 -7.23 -0.12 6.55
CA ASP A 51 -6.28 -0.66 5.58
C ASP A 51 -5.73 0.45 4.70
N VAL A 52 -4.49 0.28 4.28
CA VAL A 52 -3.80 1.17 3.34
C VAL A 52 -2.98 0.34 2.38
N THR A 53 -3.08 0.66 1.11
CA THR A 53 -2.31 0.01 0.04
C THR A 53 -1.75 1.05 -0.90
N TYR A 54 -0.80 0.64 -1.72
CA TYR A 54 -0.22 1.55 -2.69
C TYR A 54 0.09 0.85 -4.02
N PHE A 55 0.23 1.67 -5.03
CA PHE A 55 0.84 1.32 -6.31
C PHE A 55 1.92 2.35 -6.64
N THR A 56 3.03 1.92 -7.22
CA THR A 56 4.07 2.82 -7.74
C THR A 56 4.75 2.23 -8.95
N THR A 57 5.16 3.09 -9.87
CA THR A 57 6.06 2.76 -10.99
C THR A 57 7.53 2.96 -10.62
N GLY A 58 7.79 3.46 -9.41
CA GLY A 58 9.11 3.79 -8.90
C GLY A 58 10.02 2.59 -8.68
N CYS A 59 11.30 2.87 -8.53
CA CYS A 59 12.34 1.87 -8.27
C CYS A 59 12.20 1.25 -6.86
N GLY A 60 13.15 0.37 -6.49
CA GLY A 60 13.18 -0.28 -5.18
C GLY A 60 13.11 0.70 -3.99
N PHE A 61 13.68 1.92 -4.10
CA PHE A 61 13.55 2.94 -3.05
C PHE A 61 12.11 3.46 -2.93
N GLY A 62 11.44 3.71 -4.05
CA GLY A 62 10.02 4.08 -4.05
C GLY A 62 9.16 2.99 -3.42
N THR A 63 9.36 1.73 -3.83
CA THR A 63 8.66 0.57 -3.29
C THR A 63 8.90 0.41 -1.78
N ALA A 64 10.15 0.45 -1.32
CA ALA A 64 10.50 0.32 0.10
C ALA A 64 9.90 1.44 0.94
N THR A 65 9.96 2.70 0.47
CA THR A 65 9.43 3.85 1.18
C THR A 65 7.90 3.79 1.28
N CYS A 66 7.21 3.41 0.20
CA CYS A 66 5.76 3.23 0.23
C CYS A 66 5.34 2.06 1.16
N SER A 67 6.06 0.92 1.13
CA SER A 67 5.82 -0.19 2.05
C SER A 67 5.98 0.23 3.51
N LEU A 68 7.03 0.99 3.80
CA LEU A 68 7.28 1.54 5.13
C LEU A 68 6.16 2.50 5.57
N LEU A 69 5.69 3.35 4.65
CA LEU A 69 4.62 4.29 4.93
C LEU A 69 3.27 3.58 5.20
N VAL A 70 3.02 2.44 4.53
CA VAL A 70 1.89 1.55 4.85
C VAL A 70 1.98 1.06 6.30
N GLU A 71 3.15 0.59 6.74
CA GLU A 71 3.36 0.13 8.11
C GLU A 71 3.15 1.26 9.13
N LEU A 72 3.62 2.47 8.81
CA LEU A 72 3.50 3.64 9.69
C LEU A 72 2.07 4.20 9.75
N ALA A 73 1.29 4.13 8.67
CA ALA A 73 -0.03 4.75 8.59
C ALA A 73 -1.18 3.82 9.02
N LYS A 74 -1.05 2.51 8.85
CA LYS A 74 -2.10 1.55 9.20
C LYS A 74 -2.42 1.59 10.70
N GLY A 75 -3.70 1.65 11.04
CA GLY A 75 -4.19 1.73 12.41
C GLY A 75 -4.12 3.12 13.04
N LYS A 76 -3.58 4.13 12.34
CA LYS A 76 -3.60 5.53 12.77
C LYS A 76 -4.87 6.23 12.31
N THR A 77 -5.22 7.30 13.01
CA THR A 77 -6.24 8.22 12.48
C THR A 77 -5.70 8.99 11.28
N ILE A 78 -6.60 9.54 10.48
CA ILE A 78 -6.26 10.42 9.34
C ILE A 78 -5.31 11.55 9.77
N ASP A 79 -5.58 12.18 10.92
CA ASP A 79 -4.74 13.28 11.43
C ASP A 79 -3.35 12.79 11.87
N GLN A 80 -3.28 11.62 12.51
CA GLN A 80 -2.01 11.01 12.88
C GLN A 80 -1.19 10.57 11.65
N ALA A 81 -1.85 10.06 10.61
CA ALA A 81 -1.19 9.70 9.36
C ALA A 81 -0.63 10.94 8.64
N LEU A 82 -1.38 12.05 8.65
CA LEU A 82 -0.94 13.33 8.09
C LEU A 82 0.26 13.92 8.86
N ALA A 83 0.37 13.63 10.15
CA ALA A 83 1.48 14.09 10.99
C ALA A 83 2.79 13.31 10.79
N ILE A 84 2.79 12.22 10.01
CA ILE A 84 4.02 11.48 9.66
C ILE A 84 4.92 12.41 8.83
N THR A 85 6.14 12.63 9.33
CA THR A 85 7.13 13.49 8.69
C THR A 85 8.12 12.71 7.84
N ASP A 86 8.86 13.40 6.97
CA ASP A 86 9.96 12.80 6.22
C ASP A 86 11.04 12.25 7.16
N ALA A 87 11.27 12.93 8.29
CA ALA A 87 12.20 12.50 9.33
C ALA A 87 11.76 11.19 10.01
N ASP A 88 10.47 10.97 10.23
CA ASP A 88 9.96 9.72 10.78
C ASP A 88 10.20 8.55 9.80
N ILE A 89 9.99 8.78 8.51
CA ILE A 89 10.23 7.80 7.46
C ILE A 89 11.73 7.50 7.35
N GLU A 90 12.56 8.54 7.36
CA GLU A 90 14.01 8.41 7.32
C GLU A 90 14.55 7.66 8.54
N ALA A 91 14.10 8.01 9.74
CA ALA A 91 14.49 7.35 10.98
C ALA A 91 14.10 5.88 11.00
N ALA A 92 12.92 5.51 10.46
CA ALA A 92 12.46 4.13 10.42
C ALA A 92 13.31 3.22 9.51
N LEU A 93 14.12 3.79 8.61
CA LEU A 93 15.06 3.07 7.73
C LEU A 93 16.55 3.33 8.09
N ASP A 94 16.82 4.02 9.22
CA ASP A 94 18.15 4.48 9.62
C ASP A 94 18.84 5.30 8.50
N GLY A 95 18.10 6.23 7.91
CA GLY A 95 18.55 7.14 6.87
C GLY A 95 18.40 6.65 5.44
N TYR A 96 18.65 7.55 4.51
CA TYR A 96 18.66 7.30 3.06
C TYR A 96 20.02 7.72 2.47
N PRO A 97 20.46 7.07 1.37
CA PRO A 97 21.60 7.59 0.60
C PRO A 97 21.33 9.02 0.13
N GLU A 98 22.35 9.85 0.04
CA GLU A 98 22.23 11.27 -0.31
C GLU A 98 21.37 11.53 -1.56
N LYS A 99 21.56 10.71 -2.60
CA LYS A 99 20.82 10.80 -3.87
C LYS A 99 19.37 10.28 -3.79
N LYS A 100 18.93 9.84 -2.62
CA LYS A 100 17.61 9.20 -2.38
C LYS A 100 16.82 9.83 -1.24
N LYS A 101 17.27 10.97 -0.74
CA LYS A 101 16.65 11.68 0.39
C LYS A 101 15.29 12.31 0.09
N ASP A 102 14.91 12.38 -1.17
CA ASP A 102 13.62 12.90 -1.64
C ASP A 102 12.49 11.85 -1.73
N TYR A 103 12.81 10.56 -1.54
CA TYR A 103 11.81 9.49 -1.59
C TYR A 103 10.79 9.53 -0.45
N PRO A 104 11.15 9.84 0.81
CA PRO A 104 10.20 10.08 1.88
C PRO A 104 9.14 11.13 1.52
N GLU A 105 9.57 12.30 1.05
CA GLU A 105 8.69 13.41 0.66
C GLU A 105 7.72 13.00 -0.46
N ARG A 106 8.21 12.37 -1.53
CA ARG A 106 7.38 11.94 -2.67
C ARG A 106 6.28 10.96 -2.26
N SER A 107 6.64 9.96 -1.47
CA SER A 107 5.67 8.96 -0.97
C SER A 107 4.66 9.59 -0.01
N ARG A 108 5.11 10.52 0.84
CA ARG A 108 4.26 11.25 1.77
C ARG A 108 3.26 12.16 1.05
N PHE A 109 3.64 12.82 -0.04
CA PHE A 109 2.72 13.64 -0.84
C PHE A 109 1.57 12.80 -1.42
N ALA A 110 1.83 11.58 -1.88
CA ALA A 110 0.78 10.71 -2.36
C ALA A 110 -0.19 10.27 -1.24
N LEU A 111 0.33 9.96 -0.04
CA LEU A 111 -0.51 9.69 1.13
C LEU A 111 -1.31 10.92 1.55
N GLN A 112 -0.70 12.10 1.56
CA GLN A 112 -1.36 13.37 1.87
C GLN A 112 -2.51 13.64 0.89
N ALA A 113 -2.29 13.45 -0.41
CA ALA A 113 -3.35 13.58 -1.41
C ALA A 113 -4.54 12.64 -1.14
N ALA A 114 -4.28 11.39 -0.70
CA ALA A 114 -5.34 10.47 -0.30
C ALA A 114 -6.11 10.93 0.95
N VAL A 115 -5.43 11.52 1.92
CA VAL A 115 -6.06 12.12 3.11
C VAL A 115 -6.91 13.32 2.74
N GLU A 116 -6.43 14.17 1.84
CA GLU A 116 -7.16 15.34 1.35
C GLU A 116 -8.42 14.92 0.57
N ASP A 117 -8.35 13.90 -0.27
CA ASP A 117 -9.51 13.30 -0.95
C ASP A 117 -10.54 12.78 0.06
N TYR A 118 -10.09 12.08 1.12
CA TYR A 118 -10.97 11.65 2.21
C TYR A 118 -11.69 12.82 2.86
N ARG A 119 -10.97 13.87 3.25
CA ARG A 119 -11.53 15.04 3.90
C ARG A 119 -12.52 15.78 3.00
N ALA A 120 -12.19 15.93 1.74
CA ALA A 120 -13.08 16.56 0.77
C ALA A 120 -14.39 15.77 0.58
N LYS A 121 -14.32 14.46 0.45
CA LYS A 121 -15.48 13.56 0.33
C LYS A 121 -16.33 13.57 1.60
N ARG A 122 -15.70 13.61 2.75
CA ARG A 122 -16.37 13.67 4.06
C ARG A 122 -17.14 15.00 4.20
N ALA A 123 -16.49 16.11 3.89
CA ALA A 123 -17.10 17.45 3.93
C ALA A 123 -18.26 17.61 2.91
N ALA A 124 -18.17 16.94 1.77
CA ALA A 124 -19.22 16.91 0.75
C ALA A 124 -20.38 15.92 1.09
N GLY A 125 -20.33 15.22 2.21
CA GLY A 125 -21.33 14.22 2.60
C GLY A 125 -21.32 12.93 1.76
N GLN A 126 -20.29 12.73 0.95
CA GLN A 126 -20.12 11.52 0.12
C GLN A 126 -19.67 10.31 0.92
N ILE A 127 -19.07 10.51 2.09
CA ILE A 127 -18.69 9.47 3.03
C ILE A 127 -19.52 9.67 4.30
N THR A 128 -20.31 8.65 4.66
CA THR A 128 -21.16 8.63 5.85
C THR A 128 -20.58 7.73 6.93
N ASP A 129 -21.04 7.87 8.18
CA ASP A 129 -20.62 6.98 9.27
C ASP A 129 -20.98 5.53 9.01
N ALA A 130 -22.12 5.26 8.36
CA ALA A 130 -22.50 3.90 7.95
C ALA A 130 -21.49 3.27 6.97
N MET A 131 -20.97 4.05 6.03
CA MET A 131 -19.92 3.58 5.09
C MET A 131 -18.60 3.29 5.81
N LEU A 132 -18.27 4.05 6.86
CA LEU A 132 -17.08 3.79 7.67
C LEU A 132 -17.22 2.49 8.50
N GLU A 133 -18.40 2.22 9.06
CA GLU A 133 -18.66 0.95 9.73
C GLU A 133 -18.59 -0.24 8.75
N GLU A 134 -19.16 -0.12 7.57
CA GLU A 134 -19.06 -1.13 6.51
C GLU A 134 -17.61 -1.38 6.09
N ALA A 135 -16.81 -0.32 5.96
CA ALA A 135 -15.39 -0.42 5.63
C ALA A 135 -14.62 -1.23 6.67
N ARG A 136 -14.84 -0.97 7.97
CA ARG A 136 -14.25 -1.75 9.07
C ARG A 136 -14.68 -3.23 8.98
N ALA A 137 -15.96 -3.50 8.81
CA ALA A 137 -16.49 -4.85 8.72
C ALA A 137 -15.87 -5.63 7.55
N THR A 138 -15.67 -4.96 6.41
CA THR A 138 -15.03 -5.54 5.21
C THR A 138 -13.58 -5.91 5.49
N VAL A 139 -12.81 -5.03 6.12
CA VAL A 139 -11.40 -5.30 6.46
C VAL A 139 -11.29 -6.44 7.48
N ALA A 140 -12.15 -6.45 8.51
CA ALA A 140 -12.19 -7.51 9.51
C ALA A 140 -12.54 -8.87 8.88
N ALA A 141 -13.51 -8.91 7.97
CA ALA A 141 -13.89 -10.14 7.27
C ALA A 141 -12.76 -10.66 6.36
N ALA A 142 -12.05 -9.77 5.67
CA ALA A 142 -10.89 -10.13 4.84
C ALA A 142 -9.75 -10.70 5.69
N ALA A 143 -9.46 -10.10 6.84
CA ALA A 143 -8.44 -10.57 7.78
C ALA A 143 -8.80 -11.97 8.33
N ALA A 144 -10.06 -12.19 8.75
CA ALA A 144 -10.53 -13.48 9.23
C ALA A 144 -10.53 -14.57 8.13
N ALA A 145 -10.75 -14.21 6.87
CA ALA A 145 -10.66 -15.13 5.74
C ALA A 145 -9.21 -15.51 5.41
N ALA A 146 -8.26 -14.59 5.59
CA ALA A 146 -6.83 -14.84 5.42
C ALA A 146 -6.29 -15.79 6.50
N ASP A 147 -6.69 -15.58 7.76
CA ASP A 147 -6.30 -16.44 8.89
C ASP A 147 -6.78 -17.88 8.70
N ARG A 148 -8.02 -18.07 8.25
CA ARG A 148 -8.58 -19.41 7.93
C ARG A 148 -7.81 -20.14 6.84
N ARG A 149 -7.26 -19.42 5.84
CA ARG A 149 -6.43 -20.02 4.78
C ARG A 149 -5.02 -20.36 5.26
N GLY A 150 -4.45 -19.56 6.16
CA GLY A 150 -3.13 -19.83 6.78
C GLY A 150 -3.12 -21.04 7.71
N ASN A 151 -4.27 -21.39 8.31
CA ASN A 151 -4.39 -22.52 9.25
C ASN A 151 -4.80 -23.83 8.56
N GLY A 152 -4.96 -23.86 7.23
CA GLY A 152 -5.41 -25.01 6.43
C GLY A 152 -4.32 -25.72 5.62
N THR A 153 -3.06 -25.30 5.70
CA THR A 153 -1.96 -26.03 5.07
C THR A 153 -1.53 -27.20 5.95
N THR A 154 -2.17 -28.35 5.72
CA THR A 154 -1.66 -29.63 6.24
C THR A 154 -0.38 -30.00 5.49
N GLU A 155 0.53 -30.74 6.16
CA GLU A 155 1.84 -31.19 5.62
C GLU A 155 1.76 -31.99 4.29
N GLU A 156 0.55 -32.30 3.80
CA GLU A 156 0.35 -32.99 2.52
C GLU A 156 0.49 -32.07 1.31
N ASP A 157 0.21 -30.78 1.42
CA ASP A 157 0.32 -29.83 0.29
C ASP A 157 1.78 -29.43 -0.03
N ALA A 158 2.70 -29.67 0.86
CA ALA A 158 4.13 -29.39 0.68
C ALA A 158 4.84 -30.42 -0.24
N LYS A 159 4.18 -31.53 -0.60
CA LYS A 159 4.74 -32.59 -1.47
C LYS A 159 4.28 -32.53 -2.92
N ALA A 160 3.31 -31.70 -3.27
CA ALA A 160 2.90 -31.48 -4.64
C ALA A 160 3.75 -30.37 -5.27
N GLY A 161 4.82 -30.73 -5.96
CA GLY A 161 5.58 -29.81 -6.80
C GLY A 161 4.68 -29.14 -7.85
N PRO A 162 5.12 -27.99 -8.43
CA PRO A 162 4.30 -27.24 -9.36
C PRO A 162 3.91 -28.12 -10.56
N LYS A 163 2.60 -28.33 -10.76
CA LYS A 163 2.08 -28.91 -11.99
C LYS A 163 2.33 -27.90 -13.12
N VAL A 164 3.26 -28.23 -13.98
CA VAL A 164 3.45 -27.54 -15.26
C VAL A 164 2.18 -27.77 -16.07
N LEU A 165 1.41 -26.69 -16.29
CA LEU A 165 0.35 -26.67 -17.29
C LEU A 165 1.03 -26.56 -18.66
N GLU A 166 1.29 -27.67 -19.30
CA GLU A 166 1.47 -27.75 -20.76
C GLU A 166 0.08 -27.58 -21.39
N ASP A 167 -0.03 -26.60 -22.22
CA ASP A 167 -1.07 -26.23 -23.21
C ASP A 167 -1.73 -24.87 -22.93
N ALA A 168 -1.10 -23.81 -23.45
CA ALA A 168 -1.80 -22.64 -23.94
C ALA A 168 -1.05 -22.08 -25.14
N GLY A 169 -1.68 -22.23 -26.32
CA GLY A 169 -1.15 -21.96 -27.62
C GLY A 169 -0.44 -20.61 -27.80
N MET A 170 0.65 -20.69 -28.51
CA MET A 170 1.46 -19.58 -29.00
C MET A 170 0.62 -18.65 -29.88
N LEU A 171 0.31 -17.46 -29.39
CA LEU A 171 -0.19 -16.36 -30.23
C LEU A 171 1.00 -15.61 -30.82
N THR A 172 1.34 -15.90 -32.05
CA THR A 172 2.37 -15.19 -32.80
C THR A 172 1.81 -13.88 -33.33
N ILE A 173 2.20 -12.75 -32.76
CA ILE A 173 1.92 -11.42 -33.33
C ILE A 173 2.95 -11.15 -34.43
N LYS A 174 2.51 -11.15 -35.70
CA LYS A 174 3.30 -10.62 -36.82
C LYS A 174 3.17 -9.10 -36.85
N LEU A 175 4.26 -8.39 -36.62
CA LEU A 175 4.39 -6.97 -36.92
C LEU A 175 4.61 -6.81 -38.44
N HIS A 176 3.77 -5.99 -39.05
CA HIS A 176 3.98 -5.44 -40.40
C HIS A 176 4.43 -4.00 -40.26
#